data_89a156694666e0db275eb446403de41e
#
_entry.id   89a156694666e0db275eb446403de41e
#
_cell.length_a   1.000
_cell.length_b   1.000
_cell.length_c   1.000
_cell.angle_alpha   90.00
_cell.angle_beta   90.00
_cell.angle_gamma   90.00
#
_symmetry.space_group_name_H-M   'P 1'
#
loop_
_entity.id
_entity.type
_entity.pdbx_description
1 polymer ?
#
loop_
_entity_poly.entity_id
_entity_poly.type
_entity_poly.pdbx_seq_one_letter_code
_entity_poly.pdbx_strand_id
1 'polypeptide(L)'
;MTGVRSGLAALLAFAGALAHAQSSPEEWVALGERVHGGFGTYIALGIRIGEDAVRELGAQPRELDVTLFDGVATPCPCVVDGVMLATRASPGQGTLRVAAEKAPPETMGIVVIRHRKTGQGLRYTLPDSLRPRLAQWNKAHDPVGRYRVVMAEPEANLFTRDPAPPATR
;
A
#
# COMPACT_ATOMS: atom_id res chain seq x y z
N MET A 1 61.86 -5.61 31.15
CA MET A 1 61.46 -5.51 29.76
C MET A 1 60.13 -6.24 29.66
N THR A 2 59.00 -5.51 29.86
CA THR A 2 57.66 -6.06 29.94
C THR A 2 56.85 -5.51 28.74
N GLY A 3 56.54 -6.41 27.80
CA GLY A 3 55.74 -6.09 26.60
C GLY A 3 54.23 -6.10 26.91
N VAL A 4 53.58 -4.96 26.73
CA VAL A 4 52.15 -4.81 26.79
C VAL A 4 51.53 -5.26 25.45
N ARG A 5 50.74 -6.33 25.47
CA ARG A 5 49.93 -6.77 24.33
C ARG A 5 48.56 -6.06 24.38
N SER A 6 48.37 -5.10 23.48
CA SER A 6 47.09 -4.46 23.25
C SER A 6 46.17 -5.41 22.47
N GLY A 7 45.17 -5.93 23.14
CA GLY A 7 44.08 -6.69 22.50
C GLY A 7 43.06 -5.74 21.91
N LEU A 8 42.91 -5.74 20.58
CA LEU A 8 41.89 -5.02 19.85
C LEU A 8 40.60 -5.86 19.86
N ALA A 9 39.63 -5.49 20.70
CA ALA A 9 38.32 -6.10 20.72
C ALA A 9 37.47 -5.51 19.56
N ALA A 10 37.26 -6.31 18.52
CA ALA A 10 36.33 -5.96 17.44
C ALA A 10 34.89 -6.16 17.92
N LEU A 11 34.18 -5.06 18.16
CA LEU A 11 32.73 -5.08 18.36
C LEU A 11 32.05 -5.31 16.99
N LEU A 12 31.58 -6.53 16.76
CA LEU A 12 30.65 -6.86 15.68
C LEU A 12 29.25 -6.34 16.06
N ALA A 13 28.88 -5.20 15.52
CA ALA A 13 27.50 -4.69 15.58
C ALA A 13 26.60 -5.59 14.69
N PHE A 14 25.86 -6.50 15.32
CA PHE A 14 24.80 -7.25 14.68
C PHE A 14 23.62 -6.30 14.46
N ALA A 15 23.53 -5.67 13.29
CA ALA A 15 22.32 -5.00 12.83
C ALA A 15 21.31 -6.09 12.45
N GLY A 16 20.51 -6.53 13.43
CA GLY A 16 19.38 -7.42 13.21
C GLY A 16 18.31 -6.66 12.41
N ALA A 17 18.28 -6.82 11.09
CA ALA A 17 17.13 -6.46 10.30
C ALA A 17 15.95 -7.32 10.79
N LEU A 18 15.02 -6.71 11.53
CA LEU A 18 13.73 -7.32 11.82
C LEU A 18 12.98 -7.43 10.48
N ALA A 19 13.16 -8.57 9.80
CA ALA A 19 12.29 -8.92 8.68
C ALA A 19 10.87 -8.99 9.24
N HIS A 20 10.05 -8.00 8.93
CA HIS A 20 8.62 -8.09 9.14
C HIS A 20 8.17 -9.27 8.30
N ALA A 21 7.65 -10.32 8.94
CA ALA A 21 7.06 -11.44 8.22
C ALA A 21 5.93 -10.88 7.35
N GLN A 22 6.13 -10.95 6.04
CA GLN A 22 5.12 -10.51 5.08
C GLN A 22 3.94 -11.48 5.20
N SER A 23 2.72 -10.95 5.34
CA SER A 23 1.53 -11.79 5.42
C SER A 23 1.39 -12.68 4.18
N SER A 24 0.97 -13.93 4.38
CA SER A 24 0.72 -14.84 3.26
C SER A 24 -0.47 -14.37 2.41
N PRO A 25 -0.60 -14.85 1.16
CA PRO A 25 -1.78 -14.56 0.33
C PRO A 25 -3.10 -14.92 1.04
N GLU A 26 -3.14 -16.03 1.75
CA GLU A 26 -4.29 -16.52 2.49
C GLU A 26 -4.63 -15.61 3.68
N GLU A 27 -3.63 -15.09 4.39
CA GLU A 27 -3.82 -14.11 5.47
C GLU A 27 -4.35 -12.78 4.95
N TRP A 28 -3.83 -12.27 3.83
CA TRP A 28 -4.34 -11.07 3.19
C TRP A 28 -5.79 -11.21 2.76
N VAL A 29 -6.15 -12.36 2.19
CA VAL A 29 -7.54 -12.67 1.80
C VAL A 29 -8.45 -12.69 3.03
N ALA A 30 -8.07 -13.42 4.08
CA ALA A 30 -8.87 -13.50 5.31
C ALA A 30 -9.08 -12.13 5.96
N LEU A 31 -8.05 -11.28 5.98
CA LEU A 31 -8.17 -9.90 6.48
C LEU A 31 -9.11 -9.05 5.59
N GLY A 32 -8.98 -9.14 4.27
CA GLY A 32 -9.85 -8.42 3.34
C GLY A 32 -11.31 -8.85 3.44
N GLU A 33 -11.59 -10.14 3.53
CA GLU A 33 -12.94 -10.66 3.73
C GLU A 33 -13.56 -10.18 5.04
N ARG A 34 -12.76 -10.13 6.11
CA ARG A 34 -13.20 -9.66 7.43
C ARG A 34 -13.57 -8.18 7.43
N VAL A 35 -12.85 -7.35 6.68
CA VAL A 35 -13.04 -5.90 6.65
C VAL A 35 -14.11 -5.50 5.64
N HIS A 36 -14.05 -6.07 4.44
CA HIS A 36 -14.86 -5.67 3.30
C HIS A 36 -16.11 -6.55 3.07
N GLY A 37 -16.16 -7.76 3.66
CA GLY A 37 -17.22 -8.73 3.42
C GLY A 37 -17.00 -9.63 2.20
N GLY A 38 -15.86 -9.51 1.53
CA GLY A 38 -15.41 -10.31 0.39
C GLY A 38 -14.03 -9.86 -0.07
N PHE A 39 -13.37 -10.62 -0.94
CA PHE A 39 -12.04 -10.27 -1.46
C PHE A 39 -12.03 -10.18 -2.98
N GLY A 40 -11.80 -8.98 -3.50
CA GLY A 40 -11.71 -8.68 -4.92
C GLY A 40 -10.35 -8.13 -5.34
N THR A 41 -10.14 -8.02 -6.65
CA THR A 41 -8.92 -7.48 -7.25
C THR A 41 -8.66 -6.02 -6.87
N TYR A 42 -9.70 -5.23 -6.55
CA TYR A 42 -9.55 -3.85 -6.07
C TYR A 42 -8.92 -3.81 -4.67
N ILE A 43 -9.25 -4.76 -3.79
CA ILE A 43 -8.64 -4.87 -2.47
C ILE A 43 -7.17 -5.30 -2.63
N ALA A 44 -6.89 -6.30 -3.48
CA ALA A 44 -5.53 -6.72 -3.78
C ALA A 44 -4.67 -5.57 -4.34
N LEU A 45 -5.24 -4.74 -5.24
CA LEU A 45 -4.59 -3.55 -5.76
C LEU A 45 -4.27 -2.53 -4.66
N GLY A 46 -5.21 -2.32 -3.74
CA GLY A 46 -4.99 -1.47 -2.57
C GLY A 46 -3.88 -1.97 -1.65
N ILE A 47 -3.81 -3.28 -1.40
CA ILE A 47 -2.72 -3.90 -0.64
C ILE A 47 -1.38 -3.65 -1.34
N ARG A 48 -1.30 -3.87 -2.66
CA ARG A 48 -0.10 -3.62 -3.47
C ARG A 48 0.40 -2.19 -3.34
N ILE A 49 -0.50 -1.20 -3.45
CA ILE A 49 -0.19 0.22 -3.28
C ILE A 49 0.29 0.52 -1.85
N GLY A 50 -0.40 -0.02 -0.85
CA GLY A 50 -0.04 0.21 0.54
C GLY A 50 1.31 -0.38 0.93
N GLU A 51 1.62 -1.61 0.49
CA GLU A 51 2.93 -2.24 0.71
C GLU A 51 4.05 -1.46 0.01
N ASP A 52 3.79 -1.00 -1.22
CA ASP A 52 4.74 -0.15 -1.95
C ASP A 52 5.01 1.16 -1.19
N ALA A 53 3.97 1.86 -0.74
CA ALA A 53 4.12 3.11 0.01
C ALA A 53 4.86 2.93 1.34
N VAL A 54 4.58 1.86 2.09
CA VAL A 54 5.28 1.52 3.33
C VAL A 54 6.78 1.34 3.07
N ARG A 55 7.13 0.61 2.02
CA ARG A 55 8.52 0.35 1.62
C ARG A 55 9.23 1.64 1.19
N GLU A 56 8.64 2.38 0.26
CA GLU A 56 9.25 3.58 -0.35
C GLU A 56 9.41 4.73 0.63
N LEU A 57 8.45 4.90 1.55
CA LEU A 57 8.49 5.95 2.57
C LEU A 57 9.23 5.52 3.86
N GLY A 58 9.64 4.26 3.97
CA GLY A 58 10.29 3.72 5.17
C GLY A 58 9.42 3.81 6.42
N ALA A 59 8.10 3.72 6.24
CA ALA A 59 7.13 4.02 7.28
C ALA A 59 6.89 2.85 8.24
N GLN A 60 6.68 3.17 9.51
CA GLN A 60 6.20 2.25 10.53
C GLN A 60 4.66 2.33 10.64
N PRO A 61 4.01 1.35 11.28
CA PRO A 61 2.57 1.42 11.54
C PRO A 61 2.15 2.75 12.18
N ARG A 62 1.05 3.34 11.68
CA ARG A 62 0.47 4.62 12.13
C ARG A 62 1.26 5.88 11.73
N GLU A 63 2.27 5.75 10.89
CA GLU A 63 3.05 6.90 10.41
C GLU A 63 2.57 7.45 9.06
N LEU A 64 1.56 6.84 8.46
CA LEU A 64 1.02 7.23 7.16
C LEU A 64 -0.36 7.88 7.29
N ASP A 65 -0.57 8.94 6.52
CA ASP A 65 -1.87 9.52 6.18
C ASP A 65 -2.24 9.13 4.76
N VAL A 66 -3.47 8.64 4.57
CA VAL A 66 -4.01 8.16 3.29
C VAL A 66 -5.22 8.99 2.89
N THR A 67 -5.25 9.44 1.64
CA THR A 67 -6.44 10.05 1.04
C THR A 67 -6.72 9.38 -0.30
N LEU A 68 -7.92 8.83 -0.47
CA LEU A 68 -8.42 8.33 -1.75
C LEU A 68 -9.29 9.41 -2.41
N PHE A 69 -8.99 9.74 -3.65
CA PHE A 69 -9.88 10.43 -4.59
C PHE A 69 -10.46 9.37 -5.51
N ASP A 70 -11.71 9.02 -5.30
CA ASP A 70 -12.37 7.94 -6.03
C ASP A 70 -12.80 8.38 -7.43
N GLY A 71 -12.75 7.48 -8.40
CA GLY A 71 -13.21 7.76 -9.77
C GLY A 71 -14.72 7.83 -9.88
N VAL A 72 -15.23 8.63 -10.83
CA VAL A 72 -16.67 8.83 -11.03
C VAL A 72 -17.41 7.57 -11.46
N ALA A 73 -16.72 6.64 -12.14
CA ALA A 73 -17.30 5.39 -12.64
C ALA A 73 -16.80 4.16 -11.86
N THR A 74 -16.11 4.34 -10.73
CA THR A 74 -15.65 3.23 -9.89
C THR A 74 -16.84 2.62 -9.15
N PRO A 75 -17.02 1.29 -9.19
CA PRO A 75 -18.19 0.64 -8.59
C PRO A 75 -18.22 0.75 -7.06
N CYS A 76 -17.05 0.85 -6.42
CA CYS A 76 -16.88 1.06 -4.99
C CYS A 76 -15.49 1.61 -4.69
N PRO A 77 -15.27 2.31 -3.59
CA PRO A 77 -13.93 2.74 -3.15
C PRO A 77 -13.11 1.60 -2.53
N CYS A 78 -13.31 0.37 -2.97
CA CYS A 78 -12.76 -0.86 -2.37
C CYS A 78 -11.21 -0.88 -2.31
N VAL A 79 -10.54 -0.11 -3.16
CA VAL A 79 -9.08 0.07 -3.12
C VAL A 79 -8.63 0.59 -1.76
N VAL A 80 -9.42 1.47 -1.13
CA VAL A 80 -9.06 2.07 0.16
C VAL A 80 -8.96 1.04 1.29
N ASP A 81 -9.78 -0.01 1.25
CA ASP A 81 -9.73 -1.07 2.26
C ASP A 81 -8.42 -1.86 2.15
N GLY A 82 -7.97 -2.16 0.94
CA GLY A 82 -6.66 -2.77 0.73
C GLY A 82 -5.50 -1.89 1.20
N VAL A 83 -5.54 -0.59 0.90
CA VAL A 83 -4.54 0.36 1.39
C VAL A 83 -4.56 0.43 2.92
N MET A 84 -5.74 0.46 3.53
CA MET A 84 -5.91 0.44 4.98
C MET A 84 -5.25 -0.79 5.62
N LEU A 85 -5.48 -1.97 5.05
CA LEU A 85 -4.89 -3.22 5.54
C LEU A 85 -3.35 -3.16 5.53
N ALA A 86 -2.75 -2.72 4.43
CA ALA A 86 -1.30 -2.70 4.28
C ALA A 86 -0.62 -1.57 5.08
N THR A 87 -1.22 -0.37 5.14
CA THR A 87 -0.64 0.80 5.82
C THR A 87 -1.00 0.88 7.30
N ARG A 88 -2.05 0.15 7.72
CA ARG A 88 -2.68 0.28 9.04
C ARG A 88 -3.22 1.69 9.33
N ALA A 89 -3.41 2.51 8.29
CA ALA A 89 -4.15 3.75 8.40
C ALA A 89 -5.65 3.45 8.55
N SER A 90 -6.39 4.24 9.32
CA SER A 90 -7.83 4.01 9.48
C SER A 90 -8.59 5.31 9.75
N PRO A 91 -9.91 5.34 9.45
CA PRO A 91 -10.77 6.47 9.80
C PRO A 91 -10.78 6.75 11.31
N GLY A 92 -10.77 5.70 12.14
CA GLY A 92 -10.75 5.82 13.61
C GLY A 92 -9.48 6.45 14.16
N GLN A 93 -8.38 6.41 13.43
CA GLN A 93 -7.14 7.10 13.75
C GLN A 93 -7.07 8.52 13.13
N GLY A 94 -8.04 8.90 12.30
CA GLY A 94 -7.99 10.14 11.51
C GLY A 94 -6.91 10.14 10.42
N THR A 95 -6.38 8.98 10.06
CA THR A 95 -5.26 8.82 9.13
C THR A 95 -5.66 8.27 7.77
N LEU A 96 -6.95 7.97 7.56
CA LEU A 96 -7.49 7.53 6.29
C LEU A 96 -8.82 8.22 6.01
N ARG A 97 -8.99 8.69 4.76
CA ARG A 97 -10.21 9.30 4.29
C ARG A 97 -10.44 9.07 2.81
N VAL A 98 -11.71 9.05 2.42
CA VAL A 98 -12.14 9.19 1.04
C VAL A 98 -12.51 10.66 0.84
N ALA A 99 -11.89 11.33 -0.13
CA ALA A 99 -12.16 12.72 -0.44
C ALA A 99 -13.57 12.90 -1.05
N ALA A 100 -14.19 14.03 -0.80
CA ALA A 100 -15.45 14.38 -1.46
C ALA A 100 -15.23 14.66 -2.96
N GLU A 101 -14.06 15.23 -3.29
CA GLU A 101 -13.66 15.47 -4.67
C GLU A 101 -13.38 14.14 -5.37
N LYS A 102 -13.84 14.04 -6.62
CA LYS A 102 -13.58 12.87 -7.46
C LYS A 102 -12.26 13.03 -8.22
N ALA A 103 -11.63 11.90 -8.50
CA ALA A 103 -10.50 11.85 -9.42
C ALA A 103 -10.94 12.22 -10.86
N PRO A 104 -10.01 12.66 -11.73
CA PRO A 104 -10.30 12.97 -13.14
C PRO A 104 -10.99 11.81 -13.86
N PRO A 105 -11.86 12.08 -14.85
CA PRO A 105 -12.67 11.05 -15.53
C PRO A 105 -11.87 9.91 -16.16
N GLU A 106 -10.63 10.18 -16.60
CA GLU A 106 -9.73 9.20 -17.21
C GLU A 106 -9.04 8.29 -16.19
N THR A 107 -9.32 8.47 -14.90
CA THR A 107 -8.75 7.67 -13.82
C THR A 107 -9.82 6.87 -13.09
N MET A 108 -9.43 5.68 -12.66
CA MET A 108 -10.23 4.85 -11.78
C MET A 108 -10.16 5.36 -10.32
N GLY A 109 -9.12 6.11 -9.98
CA GLY A 109 -8.90 6.74 -8.70
C GLY A 109 -7.47 7.23 -8.51
N ILE A 110 -7.28 8.03 -7.48
CA ILE A 110 -5.96 8.51 -7.05
C ILE A 110 -5.81 8.25 -5.55
N VAL A 111 -4.72 7.57 -5.17
CA VAL A 111 -4.37 7.39 -3.76
C VAL A 111 -3.18 8.26 -3.42
N VAL A 112 -3.33 9.15 -2.44
CA VAL A 112 -2.24 9.96 -1.91
C VAL A 112 -1.87 9.44 -0.54
N ILE A 113 -0.61 9.05 -0.36
CA ILE A 113 -0.09 8.53 0.90
C ILE A 113 1.07 9.41 1.35
N ARG A 114 1.04 9.89 2.60
CA ARG A 114 2.06 10.77 3.17
C ARG A 114 2.61 10.23 4.47
N HIS A 115 3.90 10.37 4.64
CA HIS A 115 4.55 10.10 5.91
C HIS A 115 4.36 11.29 6.85
N ARG A 116 3.68 11.08 7.97
CA ARG A 116 3.26 12.13 8.92
C ARG A 116 4.40 12.91 9.55
N LYS A 117 5.55 12.26 9.76
CA LYS A 117 6.72 12.89 10.39
C LYS A 117 7.58 13.67 9.38
N THR A 118 7.83 13.08 8.21
CA THR A 118 8.73 13.69 7.21
C THR A 118 8.01 14.63 6.25
N GLY A 119 6.69 14.49 6.09
CA GLY A 119 5.89 15.20 5.10
C GLY A 119 6.05 14.67 3.66
N GLN A 120 6.99 13.75 3.43
CA GLN A 120 7.14 13.10 2.13
C GLN A 120 5.86 12.35 1.76
N GLY A 121 5.55 12.31 0.47
CA GLY A 121 4.35 11.63 0.02
C GLY A 121 4.46 11.10 -1.39
N LEU A 122 3.65 10.09 -1.67
CA LEU A 122 3.50 9.44 -2.96
C LEU A 122 2.05 9.59 -3.43
N ARG A 123 1.90 9.78 -4.74
CA ARG A 123 0.64 9.81 -5.44
C ARG A 123 0.57 8.64 -6.41
N TYR A 124 -0.39 7.77 -6.21
CA TYR A 124 -0.69 6.64 -7.08
C TYR A 124 -1.89 6.99 -7.95
N THR A 125 -1.70 7.01 -9.26
CA THR A 125 -2.78 7.26 -10.22
C THR A 125 -3.15 5.94 -10.87
N LEU A 126 -4.41 5.55 -10.76
CA LEU A 126 -4.99 4.31 -11.28
C LEU A 126 -5.67 4.63 -12.62
N PRO A 127 -5.16 4.16 -13.76
CA PRO A 127 -5.79 4.45 -15.05
C PRO A 127 -7.13 3.74 -15.21
N ASP A 128 -8.11 4.40 -15.82
CA ASP A 128 -9.42 3.79 -16.06
C ASP A 128 -9.34 2.55 -16.96
N SER A 129 -8.36 2.50 -17.85
CA SER A 129 -8.07 1.36 -18.73
C SER A 129 -7.76 0.04 -17.98
N LEU A 130 -7.44 0.11 -16.70
CA LEU A 130 -7.20 -1.08 -15.86
C LEU A 130 -8.50 -1.81 -15.48
N ARG A 131 -9.63 -1.12 -15.45
CA ARG A 131 -10.93 -1.65 -14.99
C ARG A 131 -11.36 -2.95 -15.66
N PRO A 132 -11.33 -3.09 -17.01
CA PRO A 132 -11.73 -4.36 -17.66
C PRO A 132 -10.86 -5.53 -17.24
N ARG A 133 -9.55 -5.32 -17.04
CA ARG A 133 -8.61 -6.35 -16.60
C ARG A 133 -8.91 -6.81 -15.18
N LEU A 134 -9.13 -5.87 -14.25
CA LEU A 134 -9.53 -6.22 -12.87
C LEU A 134 -10.84 -7.00 -12.83
N ALA A 135 -11.84 -6.61 -13.65
CA ALA A 135 -13.10 -7.33 -13.75
C ALA A 135 -12.92 -8.75 -14.32
N GLN A 136 -12.06 -8.92 -15.31
CA GLN A 136 -11.71 -10.23 -15.87
C GLN A 136 -11.07 -11.13 -14.81
N TRP A 137 -10.07 -10.64 -14.07
CA TRP A 137 -9.42 -11.40 -13.01
C TRP A 137 -10.37 -11.75 -11.87
N ASN A 138 -11.29 -10.85 -11.51
CA ASN A 138 -12.32 -11.15 -10.52
C ASN A 138 -13.21 -12.34 -10.92
N LYS A 139 -13.50 -12.49 -12.21
CA LYS A 139 -14.32 -13.62 -12.74
C LYS A 139 -13.51 -14.91 -12.86
N ALA A 140 -12.23 -14.80 -13.25
CA ALA A 140 -11.40 -15.93 -13.60
C ALA A 140 -10.78 -16.65 -12.39
N HIS A 141 -10.69 -16.00 -11.22
CA HIS A 141 -9.93 -16.49 -10.07
C HIS A 141 -10.76 -16.51 -8.79
N ASP A 142 -10.41 -17.44 -7.90
CA ASP A 142 -10.81 -17.43 -6.49
C ASP A 142 -10.12 -16.28 -5.71
N PRO A 143 -10.47 -16.00 -4.46
CA PRO A 143 -9.89 -14.90 -3.70
C PRO A 143 -8.36 -14.90 -3.64
N VAL A 144 -7.74 -16.05 -3.41
CA VAL A 144 -6.27 -16.20 -3.35
C VAL A 144 -5.64 -15.99 -4.73
N GLY A 145 -6.26 -16.51 -5.78
CA GLY A 145 -5.84 -16.26 -7.17
C GLY A 145 -5.95 -14.80 -7.57
N ARG A 146 -6.99 -14.07 -7.12
CA ARG A 146 -7.14 -12.61 -7.33
C ARG A 146 -5.99 -11.83 -6.70
N TYR A 147 -5.62 -12.19 -5.47
CA TYR A 147 -4.45 -11.59 -4.82
C TYR A 147 -3.19 -11.87 -5.64
N ARG A 148 -2.91 -13.13 -5.96
CA ARG A 148 -1.68 -13.54 -6.64
C ARG A 148 -1.51 -12.90 -8.01
N VAL A 149 -2.57 -12.82 -8.82
CA VAL A 149 -2.48 -12.23 -10.16
C VAL A 149 -2.20 -10.73 -10.10
N VAL A 150 -2.77 -10.00 -9.13
CA VAL A 150 -2.48 -8.57 -8.94
C VAL A 150 -1.07 -8.35 -8.43
N MET A 151 -0.59 -9.17 -7.48
CA MET A 151 0.76 -9.04 -6.94
C MET A 151 1.84 -9.41 -7.94
N ALA A 152 1.56 -10.30 -8.90
CA ALA A 152 2.49 -10.70 -9.95
C ALA A 152 2.54 -9.73 -11.14
N GLU A 153 1.52 -8.87 -11.31
CA GLU A 153 1.47 -7.92 -12.41
C GLU A 153 2.55 -6.84 -12.26
N PRO A 154 3.26 -6.45 -13.35
CA PRO A 154 4.17 -5.31 -13.32
C PRO A 154 3.48 -4.01 -12.84
N GLU A 155 4.13 -3.24 -11.96
CA GLU A 155 3.55 -2.00 -11.39
C GLU A 155 3.10 -1.02 -12.45
N ALA A 156 3.89 -0.84 -13.51
CA ALA A 156 3.58 0.06 -14.62
C ALA A 156 2.25 -0.26 -15.34
N ASN A 157 1.75 -1.49 -15.20
CA ASN A 157 0.45 -1.89 -15.74
C ASN A 157 -0.71 -1.66 -14.75
N LEU A 158 -0.42 -1.34 -13.49
CA LEU A 158 -1.41 -1.15 -12.43
C LEU A 158 -1.63 0.32 -12.07
N PHE A 159 -0.54 1.07 -11.95
CA PHE A 159 -0.58 2.48 -11.55
C PHE A 159 0.68 3.23 -11.99
N THR A 160 0.59 4.56 -12.01
CA THR A 160 1.78 5.42 -11.97
C THR A 160 2.01 5.90 -10.56
N ARG A 161 3.30 6.08 -10.20
CA ARG A 161 3.72 6.57 -8.88
C ARG A 161 4.56 7.83 -9.04
N ASP A 162 4.07 8.93 -8.48
CA ASP A 162 4.73 10.24 -8.53
C ASP A 162 4.90 10.79 -7.10
N PRO A 163 5.82 11.75 -6.87
CA PRO A 163 5.82 12.50 -5.63
C PRO A 163 4.47 13.20 -5.42
N ALA A 164 3.91 13.10 -4.21
CA ALA A 164 2.69 13.81 -3.91
C ALA A 164 2.94 15.33 -3.81
N PRO A 165 2.05 16.19 -4.35
CA PRO A 165 2.15 17.64 -4.17
C PRO A 165 2.17 17.99 -2.67
N PRO A 166 2.73 19.12 -2.25
CA PRO A 166 2.71 19.55 -0.85
C PRO A 166 1.30 19.48 -0.26
N ALA A 167 1.19 19.18 1.05
CA ALA A 167 -0.11 19.25 1.72
C ALA A 167 -0.60 20.69 1.69
N THR A 168 -1.78 20.93 1.13
CA THR A 168 -2.50 22.20 1.33
C THR A 168 -2.94 22.27 2.79
N ARG A 169 -2.51 23.33 3.50
CA ARG A 169 -2.93 23.61 4.87
C ARG A 169 -4.35 24.12 4.91
#